data_baff632bf64aa6beea97c48a099ea66c
#
_entry.id   baff632bf64aa6beea97c48a099ea66c
#
_cell.length_a   1.000
_cell.length_b   1.000
_cell.length_c   1.000
_cell.angle_alpha   90.00
_cell.angle_beta   90.00
_cell.angle_gamma   90.00
#
_symmetry.space_group_name_H-M   'P 1'
#
loop_
_entity.id
_entity.type
_entity.pdbx_description
1 polymer ?
#
loop_
_entity_poly.entity_id
_entity_poly.type
_entity_poly.pdbx_seq_one_letter_code
_entity_poly.pdbx_strand_id
1 'polypeptide(L)' 'DVYQALATAEKPLTVAEIAKAAKISNEETLLGMGWLFKEGKIKNSDNKITLA' A
#
# COMPACT_ATOMS: atom_id res chain seq x y z
N ASP A 1 -2.85 -8.85 -1.26
CA ASP A 1 -1.60 -8.12 -1.34
C ASP A 1 -1.82 -6.61 -1.23
N VAL A 2 -0.74 -5.85 -1.27
CA VAL A 2 -0.80 -4.40 -1.04
C VAL A 2 -1.65 -3.70 -2.11
N TYR A 3 -1.43 -4.03 -3.36
CA TYR A 3 -2.19 -3.42 -4.46
C TYR A 3 -3.68 -3.69 -4.32
N GLN A 4 -4.03 -4.93 -4.02
CA GLN A 4 -5.42 -5.32 -3.87
C GLN A 4 -6.07 -4.63 -2.66
N ALA A 5 -5.32 -4.49 -1.56
CA ALA A 5 -5.82 -3.79 -0.38
C ALA A 5 -6.16 -2.34 -0.70
N LEU A 6 -5.30 -1.65 -1.46
CA LEU A 6 -5.54 -0.28 -1.87
C LEU A 6 -6.73 -0.17 -2.83
N ALA A 7 -6.81 -1.09 -3.79
CA ALA A 7 -7.92 -1.09 -4.75
C ALA A 7 -9.26 -1.32 -4.06
N THR A 8 -9.30 -2.22 -3.09
CA THR A 8 -10.53 -2.53 -2.36
C THR A 8 -10.95 -1.36 -1.47
N ALA A 9 -9.98 -0.71 -0.80
CA ALA A 9 -10.29 0.40 0.10
C ALA A 9 -10.80 1.64 -0.62
N GLU A 10 -10.38 1.86 -1.87
CA GLU A 10 -10.78 3.01 -2.68
C GLU A 10 -10.46 4.35 -2.02
N LYS A 11 -9.46 4.37 -1.15
CA LYS A 11 -9.03 5.59 -0.45
C LYS A 11 -7.56 5.44 -0.05
N PRO A 12 -6.86 6.56 0.21
CA PRO A 12 -5.48 6.48 0.69
C PRO A 12 -5.41 5.78 2.05
N LEU A 13 -4.39 4.96 2.25
CA LEU A 13 -4.18 4.22 3.49
C LEU A 13 -2.76 4.46 4.00
N THR A 14 -2.61 4.45 5.33
CA THR A 14 -1.27 4.44 5.93
C THR A 14 -0.66 3.04 5.77
N VAL A 15 0.66 2.94 5.97
CA VAL A 15 1.34 1.64 5.90
C VAL A 15 0.72 0.65 6.88
N ALA A 16 0.42 1.09 8.10
CA ALA A 16 -0.19 0.22 9.10
C ALA A 16 -1.57 -0.27 8.66
N GLU A 17 -2.37 0.60 8.05
CA GLU A 17 -3.68 0.22 7.55
C GLU A 17 -3.59 -0.78 6.40
N ILE A 18 -2.62 -0.60 5.52
CA ILE A 18 -2.39 -1.53 4.41
C ILE A 18 -1.98 -2.90 4.95
N ALA A 19 -1.07 -2.94 5.91
CA ALA A 19 -0.62 -4.20 6.50
C ALA A 19 -1.78 -4.94 7.14
N LYS A 20 -2.64 -4.23 7.85
CA LYS A 20 -3.81 -4.81 8.49
C LYS A 20 -4.80 -5.34 7.47
N ALA A 21 -5.06 -4.58 6.43
CA ALA A 21 -6.00 -4.98 5.39
C ALA A 21 -5.51 -6.18 4.59
N ALA A 22 -4.21 -6.24 4.32
CA ALA A 22 -3.61 -7.34 3.58
C ALA A 22 -3.27 -8.54 4.46
N LYS A 23 -3.36 -8.37 5.79
CA LYS A 23 -3.07 -9.42 6.78
C LYS A 23 -1.62 -9.89 6.70
N ILE A 24 -0.70 -8.96 6.54
CA ILE A 24 0.73 -9.24 6.48
C ILE A 24 1.45 -8.31 7.45
N SER A 25 2.74 -8.59 7.70
CA SER A 25 3.54 -7.75 8.58
C SER A 25 3.86 -6.40 7.92
N ASN A 26 4.27 -5.41 8.74
CA ASN A 26 4.70 -4.13 8.20
C ASN A 26 5.90 -4.29 7.28
N GLU A 27 6.81 -5.21 7.61
CA GLU A 27 8.00 -5.46 6.78
C GLU A 27 7.60 -5.98 5.40
N GLU A 28 6.68 -6.94 5.36
CA GLU A 28 6.19 -7.47 4.09
C GLU A 28 5.44 -6.40 3.30
N THR A 29 4.70 -5.54 4.00
CA THR A 29 4.00 -4.43 3.37
C THR A 29 4.98 -3.48 2.70
N LEU A 30 6.07 -3.13 3.39
CA LEU A 30 7.08 -2.24 2.83
C LEU A 30 7.77 -2.84 1.60
N LEU A 31 8.03 -4.15 1.62
CA LEU A 31 8.61 -4.82 0.47
C LEU A 31 7.68 -4.79 -0.73
N GLY A 32 6.40 -5.08 -0.51
CA GLY A 32 5.40 -5.02 -1.58
C GLY A 32 5.23 -3.61 -2.12
N MET A 33 5.24 -2.61 -1.24
CA MET A 33 5.15 -1.22 -1.63
C MET A 33 6.36 -0.80 -2.48
N GLY A 34 7.55 -1.29 -2.13
CA GLY A 34 8.75 -0.99 -2.90
C GLY A 34 8.61 -1.42 -4.36
N TRP A 35 8.09 -2.61 -4.59
CA TRP A 35 7.82 -3.09 -5.95
C TRP A 35 6.81 -2.20 -6.68
N LEU A 36 5.72 -1.86 -6.00
CA LEU A 36 4.67 -1.05 -6.61
C LEU A 36 5.14 0.37 -6.92
N PHE A 37 5.95 0.95 -6.05
CA PHE A 37 6.56 2.25 -6.32
C PHE A 37 7.48 2.20 -7.54
N LYS A 38 8.29 1.15 -7.63
CA LYS A 38 9.20 0.97 -8.76
C LYS A 38 8.44 0.89 -10.07
N GLU A 39 7.28 0.24 -10.06
CA GLU A 39 6.45 0.10 -11.25
C GLU A 39 5.51 1.28 -11.48
N GLY A 40 5.50 2.25 -10.57
CA GLY A 40 4.66 3.43 -10.71
C GLY A 40 3.18 3.18 -10.48
N LYS A 41 2.84 2.13 -9.74
CA LYS A 41 1.44 1.75 -9.50
C LYS A 41 0.83 2.39 -8.27
N ILE A 42 1.66 2.90 -7.36
CA ILE A 42 1.19 3.59 -6.16
C ILE A 42 1.99 4.87 -5.97
N LYS A 43 1.46 5.77 -5.15
CA LYS A 43 2.14 7.00 -4.80
C LYS A 43 1.87 7.37 -3.35
N ASN A 44 2.74 8.19 -2.78
CA ASN A 44 2.60 8.68 -1.41
C ASN A 44 2.00 10.09 -1.45
N SER A 45 0.97 10.31 -0.63
CA SER A 45 0.32 11.62 -0.51
C SER A 45 -0.03 11.84 0.95
N ASP A 46 0.55 12.88 1.57
CA ASP A 46 0.29 13.23 2.98
C ASP A 46 0.45 12.05 3.94
N ASN A 47 1.55 11.32 3.82
CA ASN A 47 1.86 10.14 4.64
C ASN A 47 0.89 8.98 4.44
N LYS A 48 0.12 9.00 3.38
CA LYS A 48 -0.78 7.91 3.02
C LYS A 48 -0.46 7.42 1.62
N ILE A 49 -0.77 6.17 1.37
CA ILE A 49 -0.49 5.52 0.10
C ILE A 49 -1.79 5.40 -0.69
N THR A 50 -1.72 5.70 -1.97
CA THR A 50 -2.87 5.57 -2.85
C THR A 50 -2.42 5.00 -4.19
N LEU A 51 -3.36 4.49 -4.98
CA LEU A 51 -3.06 4.03 -6.32
C LEU A 51 -2.71 5.24 -7.21
N ALA A 52 -1.70 5.05 -8.03
CA ALA A 52 -1.28 6.10 -8.96
C ALA A 52 -2.28 6.28 -10.09
#